data_e802af6a2e9cfc0b196ee9d259494aa5
#
_entry.id   e802af6a2e9cfc0b196ee9d259494aa5
#
_cell.length_a   1.000
_cell.length_b   1.000
_cell.length_c   1.000
_cell.angle_alpha   90.00
_cell.angle_beta   90.00
_cell.angle_gamma   90.00
#
_symmetry.space_group_name_H-M   'P 1'
#
loop_
_entity.id
_entity.type
_entity.pdbx_description
1 polymer ?
#
loop_
_entity_poly.entity_id
_entity_poly.type
_entity_poly.pdbx_seq_one_letter_code
_entity_poly.pdbx_strand_id
1 'polypeptide(L)'
;MNFRSDNEAPVNDQIMKALIEANQGFEESYGYDKYSEQFKAQCQDLFQCWVEALPLTTGTAANSIAMALSCPPYGAIYCHEGAHINADECGAPEMFTGGAKLIPMPGKHGKIDIDALREKLAGSGVHGEHEVMPAVISLTQCTEAGTVYSLEELKAFKALKEEFSLALHMDGARFANALVSLDCTAAEMTWQSGIDMLSFGATKNGAMMAESLLIFN
;
A
#
# COMPACT_ATOMS: atom_id res chain seq x y z
N MET A 1 -0.16 -29.25 5.20
CA MET A 1 -0.52 -27.82 5.22
C MET A 1 0.78 -27.05 5.47
N ASN A 2 1.11 -26.06 4.63
CA ASN A 2 2.33 -25.26 4.78
C ASN A 2 1.95 -23.89 5.35
N PHE A 3 2.55 -23.50 6.48
CA PHE A 3 2.32 -22.23 7.15
C PHE A 3 3.55 -21.31 7.11
N ARG A 4 4.52 -21.59 6.22
CA ARG A 4 5.75 -20.81 6.13
C ARG A 4 5.52 -19.46 5.49
N SER A 5 4.78 -19.44 4.37
CA SER A 5 4.47 -18.19 3.66
C SER A 5 3.22 -18.35 2.79
N ASP A 6 2.38 -17.31 2.76
CA ASP A 6 1.24 -17.22 1.83
C ASP A 6 1.68 -16.99 0.36
N ASN A 7 2.93 -16.59 0.11
CA ASN A 7 3.52 -16.54 -1.23
C ASN A 7 3.82 -17.92 -1.85
N GLU A 8 3.72 -19.00 -1.06
CA GLU A 8 4.03 -20.37 -1.53
C GLU A 8 2.80 -21.12 -2.02
N ALA A 9 1.62 -20.52 -1.90
CA ALA A 9 0.40 -21.10 -2.41
C ALA A 9 0.41 -21.15 -3.94
N PRO A 10 -0.07 -22.23 -4.57
CA PRO A 10 -0.23 -22.28 -6.02
C PRO A 10 -1.26 -21.26 -6.50
N VAL A 11 -1.14 -20.88 -7.77
CA VAL A 11 -2.17 -20.05 -8.42
C VAL A 11 -3.48 -20.82 -8.50
N ASN A 12 -4.59 -20.11 -8.30
CA ASN A 12 -5.93 -20.68 -8.43
C ASN A 12 -6.17 -21.18 -9.87
N ASP A 13 -6.77 -22.38 -10.02
CA ASP A 13 -7.01 -23.01 -11.32
C ASP A 13 -7.84 -22.14 -12.28
N GLN A 14 -8.80 -21.37 -11.75
CA GLN A 14 -9.61 -20.44 -12.57
C GLN A 14 -8.77 -19.28 -13.10
N ILE A 15 -7.84 -18.78 -12.31
CA ILE A 15 -6.91 -17.72 -12.74
C ILE A 15 -5.95 -18.26 -13.79
N MET A 16 -5.39 -19.46 -13.60
CA MET A 16 -4.55 -20.12 -14.61
C MET A 16 -5.30 -20.32 -15.91
N LYS A 17 -6.56 -20.74 -15.88
CA LYS A 17 -7.38 -20.88 -17.08
C LYS A 17 -7.61 -19.53 -17.78
N ALA A 18 -7.92 -18.47 -17.02
CA ALA A 18 -8.09 -17.12 -17.56
C ALA A 18 -6.80 -16.60 -18.22
N LEU A 19 -5.62 -16.88 -17.65
CA LEU A 19 -4.33 -16.52 -18.26
C LEU A 19 -4.11 -17.24 -19.58
N ILE A 20 -4.43 -18.54 -19.69
CA ILE A 20 -4.32 -19.31 -20.93
C ILE A 20 -5.29 -18.76 -21.99
N GLU A 21 -6.51 -18.40 -21.60
CA GLU A 21 -7.51 -17.80 -22.50
C GLU A 21 -7.09 -16.40 -22.96
N ALA A 22 -6.53 -15.58 -22.07
CA ALA A 22 -6.05 -14.25 -22.40
C ALA A 22 -4.81 -14.26 -23.31
N ASN A 23 -4.00 -15.32 -23.25
CA ASN A 23 -2.80 -15.48 -24.09
C ASN A 23 -3.14 -15.98 -25.50
N GLN A 24 -4.19 -15.44 -26.11
CA GLN A 24 -4.64 -15.78 -27.46
C GLN A 24 -4.74 -14.52 -28.33
N GLY A 25 -4.21 -14.61 -29.56
CA GLY A 25 -4.28 -13.50 -30.52
C GLY A 25 -3.25 -12.40 -30.26
N PHE A 26 -3.59 -11.19 -30.68
CA PHE A 26 -2.77 -10.00 -30.57
C PHE A 26 -3.57 -8.91 -29.87
N GLU A 27 -2.92 -8.22 -28.95
CA GLU A 27 -3.47 -7.05 -28.25
C GLU A 27 -2.50 -5.87 -28.41
N GLU A 28 -3.00 -4.67 -28.24
CA GLU A 28 -2.19 -3.46 -28.30
C GLU A 28 -1.25 -3.39 -27.09
N SER A 29 -0.02 -2.89 -27.29
CA SER A 29 0.98 -2.79 -26.23
C SER A 29 0.83 -1.51 -25.39
N TYR A 30 1.63 -1.41 -24.31
CA TYR A 30 1.75 -0.22 -23.45
C TYR A 30 0.48 0.18 -22.70
N GLY A 31 -0.36 -0.80 -22.34
CA GLY A 31 -1.57 -0.57 -21.54
C GLY A 31 -2.78 -0.08 -22.33
N TYR A 32 -2.71 -0.15 -23.67
CA TYR A 32 -3.85 0.15 -24.55
C TYR A 32 -4.67 -1.11 -24.90
N ASP A 33 -4.35 -2.23 -24.29
CA ASP A 33 -5.08 -3.48 -24.47
C ASP A 33 -6.38 -3.50 -23.64
N LYS A 34 -7.33 -4.32 -24.08
CA LYS A 34 -8.64 -4.45 -23.44
C LYS A 34 -8.57 -4.93 -21.98
N TYR A 35 -7.54 -5.67 -21.58
CA TYR A 35 -7.41 -6.16 -20.22
C TYR A 35 -6.98 -5.06 -19.26
N SER A 36 -6.09 -4.17 -19.70
CA SER A 36 -5.70 -2.97 -18.96
C SER A 36 -6.89 -2.03 -18.76
N GLU A 37 -7.72 -1.82 -19.79
CA GLU A 37 -8.94 -1.02 -19.67
C GLU A 37 -9.95 -1.66 -18.71
N GLN A 38 -10.17 -2.97 -18.81
CA GLN A 38 -11.06 -3.70 -17.91
C GLN A 38 -10.58 -3.66 -16.46
N PHE A 39 -9.28 -3.80 -16.23
CA PHE A 39 -8.70 -3.69 -14.90
C PHE A 39 -8.96 -2.33 -14.27
N LYS A 40 -8.71 -1.23 -15.01
CA LYS A 40 -9.03 0.13 -14.55
C LYS A 40 -10.52 0.28 -14.20
N ALA A 41 -11.40 -0.15 -15.09
CA ALA A 41 -12.84 -0.08 -14.87
C ALA A 41 -13.27 -0.87 -13.61
N GLN A 42 -12.76 -2.09 -13.45
CA GLN A 42 -13.06 -2.93 -12.28
C GLN A 42 -12.53 -2.30 -10.98
N CYS A 43 -11.36 -1.66 -11.00
CA CYS A 43 -10.87 -0.92 -9.84
C CYS A 43 -11.80 0.26 -9.51
N GLN A 44 -12.23 1.03 -10.49
CA GLN A 44 -13.15 2.15 -10.27
C GLN A 44 -14.49 1.68 -9.69
N ASP A 45 -15.04 0.58 -10.18
CA ASP A 45 -16.26 -0.02 -9.66
C ASP A 45 -16.07 -0.53 -8.22
N LEU A 46 -14.97 -1.23 -7.93
CA LEU A 46 -14.68 -1.78 -6.61
C LEU A 46 -14.50 -0.68 -5.55
N PHE A 47 -13.77 0.36 -5.90
CA PHE A 47 -13.46 1.46 -4.98
C PHE A 47 -14.49 2.61 -5.04
N GLN A 48 -15.46 2.55 -5.95
CA GLN A 48 -16.56 3.52 -6.09
C GLN A 48 -16.07 4.97 -6.29
N CYS A 49 -14.94 5.13 -6.95
CA CYS A 49 -14.38 6.45 -7.29
C CYS A 49 -13.49 6.36 -8.52
N TRP A 50 -13.10 7.50 -9.03
CA TRP A 50 -12.00 7.51 -10.00
C TRP A 50 -10.70 7.07 -9.32
N VAL A 51 -9.96 6.20 -9.97
CA VAL A 51 -8.68 5.70 -9.49
C VAL A 51 -7.73 5.51 -10.68
N GLU A 52 -6.50 5.97 -10.56
CA GLU A 52 -5.44 5.55 -11.47
C GLU A 52 -4.90 4.21 -10.99
N ALA A 53 -4.92 3.20 -11.87
CA ALA A 53 -4.52 1.84 -11.55
C ALA A 53 -3.32 1.43 -12.42
N LEU A 54 -2.18 1.22 -11.78
CA LEU A 54 -0.91 0.86 -12.43
C LEU A 54 -0.57 -0.59 -12.12
N PRO A 55 -0.74 -1.54 -13.07
CA PRO A 55 -0.38 -2.94 -12.88
C PRO A 55 1.14 -3.09 -12.67
N LEU A 56 1.53 -3.90 -11.70
CA LEU A 56 2.91 -4.15 -11.31
C LEU A 56 3.12 -5.65 -11.04
N THR A 57 4.37 -6.07 -10.95
CA THR A 57 4.71 -7.49 -10.74
C THR A 57 4.99 -7.85 -9.29
N THR A 58 5.35 -6.88 -8.45
CA THR A 58 5.67 -7.12 -7.03
C THR A 58 5.13 -6.02 -6.11
N GLY A 59 4.80 -6.39 -4.88
CA GLY A 59 4.41 -5.43 -3.83
C GLY A 59 5.52 -4.45 -3.51
N THR A 60 6.79 -4.89 -3.49
CA THR A 60 7.96 -4.01 -3.32
C THR A 60 8.03 -2.93 -4.40
N ALA A 61 7.71 -3.25 -5.66
CA ALA A 61 7.64 -2.24 -6.72
C ALA A 61 6.51 -1.25 -6.46
N ALA A 62 5.33 -1.72 -6.05
CA ALA A 62 4.20 -0.86 -5.72
C ALA A 62 4.52 0.08 -4.55
N ASN A 63 5.07 -0.44 -3.45
CA ASN A 63 5.50 0.33 -2.30
C ASN A 63 6.57 1.38 -2.68
N SER A 64 7.59 0.96 -3.42
CA SER A 64 8.69 1.86 -3.80
C SER A 64 8.23 2.99 -4.71
N ILE A 65 7.34 2.72 -5.67
CA ILE A 65 6.77 3.74 -6.56
C ILE A 65 5.85 4.68 -5.77
N ALA A 66 5.00 4.14 -4.88
CA ALA A 66 4.16 4.95 -4.00
C ALA A 66 4.99 5.93 -3.16
N MET A 67 6.08 5.45 -2.55
CA MET A 67 6.99 6.30 -1.79
C MET A 67 7.67 7.34 -2.67
N ALA A 68 8.14 6.96 -3.86
CA ALA A 68 8.80 7.89 -4.78
C ALA A 68 7.87 9.00 -5.30
N LEU A 69 6.58 8.73 -5.44
CA LEU A 69 5.57 9.70 -5.86
C LEU A 69 5.21 10.70 -4.75
N SER A 70 5.34 10.31 -3.48
CA SER A 70 4.83 11.08 -2.33
C SER A 70 5.90 11.61 -1.39
N CYS A 71 7.15 11.18 -1.52
CA CYS A 71 8.22 11.55 -0.62
C CYS A 71 9.44 12.09 -1.38
N PRO A 72 9.86 13.34 -1.16
CA PRO A 72 11.10 13.84 -1.76
C PRO A 72 12.35 13.17 -1.13
N PRO A 73 13.53 13.23 -1.79
CA PRO A 73 14.75 12.58 -1.29
C PRO A 73 15.18 12.99 0.13
N TYR A 74 14.78 14.16 0.58
CA TYR A 74 15.04 14.70 1.93
C TYR A 74 13.85 14.50 2.87
N GLY A 75 12.86 13.71 2.46
CA GLY A 75 11.64 13.45 3.22
C GLY A 75 11.76 12.29 4.20
N ALA A 76 10.76 12.14 5.03
CA ALA A 76 10.59 11.06 5.99
C ALA A 76 9.29 10.27 5.71
N ILE A 77 9.41 8.95 5.78
CA ILE A 77 8.32 7.99 5.65
C ILE A 77 8.16 7.30 7.00
N TYR A 78 7.06 7.51 7.66
CA TYR A 78 6.75 6.90 8.96
C TYR A 78 6.01 5.58 8.75
N CYS A 79 6.55 4.48 9.26
CA CYS A 79 5.96 3.15 9.17
C CYS A 79 6.12 2.40 10.50
N HIS A 80 5.39 1.32 10.70
CA HIS A 80 5.64 0.46 11.87
C HIS A 80 7.04 -0.18 11.77
N GLU A 81 7.72 -0.39 12.91
CA GLU A 81 9.08 -0.98 12.93
C GLU A 81 9.17 -2.35 12.26
N GLY A 82 8.10 -3.16 12.31
CA GLY A 82 7.98 -4.44 11.63
C GLY A 82 7.30 -4.38 10.25
N ALA A 83 7.04 -3.19 9.68
CA ALA A 83 6.45 -3.07 8.36
C ALA A 83 7.38 -3.60 7.27
N HIS A 84 6.81 -4.24 6.26
CA HIS A 84 7.54 -4.86 5.14
C HIS A 84 8.52 -3.88 4.47
N ILE A 85 8.12 -2.63 4.24
CA ILE A 85 8.98 -1.60 3.64
C ILE A 85 10.23 -1.30 4.49
N ASN A 86 10.19 -1.53 5.80
CA ASN A 86 11.32 -1.31 6.71
C ASN A 86 12.18 -2.56 6.88
N ALA A 87 11.56 -3.75 6.94
CA ALA A 87 12.22 -4.98 7.35
C ALA A 87 12.64 -5.88 6.16
N ASP A 88 11.85 -5.93 5.08
CA ASP A 88 11.91 -7.00 4.09
C ASP A 88 12.00 -6.52 2.61
N GLU A 89 12.35 -5.25 2.37
CA GLU A 89 12.48 -4.70 1.00
C GLU A 89 13.90 -4.23 0.64
N CYS A 90 14.90 -4.60 1.45
CA CYS A 90 16.33 -4.42 1.13
C CYS A 90 16.72 -2.98 0.74
N GLY A 91 16.08 -1.96 1.32
CA GLY A 91 16.34 -0.55 1.01
C GLY A 91 15.77 -0.08 -0.33
N ALA A 92 14.81 -0.80 -0.93
CA ALA A 92 14.18 -0.39 -2.18
C ALA A 92 13.42 0.94 -2.05
N PRO A 93 12.61 1.20 -1.00
CA PRO A 93 11.96 2.50 -0.83
C PRO A 93 12.96 3.66 -0.77
N GLU A 94 14.05 3.52 -0.04
CA GLU A 94 15.10 4.55 0.06
C GLU A 94 15.79 4.77 -1.29
N MET A 95 16.08 3.70 -2.02
CA MET A 95 16.73 3.78 -3.33
C MET A 95 15.84 4.51 -4.34
N PHE A 96 14.56 4.15 -4.43
CA PHE A 96 13.65 4.71 -5.43
C PHE A 96 13.19 6.13 -5.10
N THR A 97 13.16 6.53 -3.83
CA THR A 97 12.93 7.92 -3.41
C THR A 97 14.17 8.80 -3.57
N GLY A 98 15.34 8.22 -3.90
CA GLY A 98 16.60 8.94 -4.00
C GLY A 98 17.20 9.32 -2.65
N GLY A 99 16.80 8.65 -1.55
CA GLY A 99 17.39 8.83 -0.22
C GLY A 99 16.43 9.24 0.90
N ALA A 100 15.11 9.19 0.69
CA ALA A 100 14.15 9.43 1.77
C ALA A 100 14.39 8.47 2.94
N LYS A 101 14.11 8.94 4.13
CA LYS A 101 14.41 8.21 5.36
C LYS A 101 13.20 7.48 5.88
N LEU A 102 13.29 6.16 6.03
CA LEU A 102 12.31 5.42 6.81
C LEU A 102 12.48 5.76 8.30
N ILE A 103 11.38 6.09 8.95
CA ILE A 103 11.31 6.37 10.39
C ILE A 103 10.42 5.30 11.02
N PRO A 104 11.02 4.23 11.54
CA PRO A 104 10.25 3.17 12.19
C PRO A 104 9.60 3.70 13.47
N MET A 105 8.31 3.46 13.59
CA MET A 105 7.49 3.84 14.73
C MET A 105 7.16 2.62 15.59
N PRO A 106 7.16 2.76 16.90
CA PRO A 106 6.72 1.70 17.80
C PRO A 106 5.22 1.47 17.70
N GLY A 107 4.79 0.30 18.13
CA GLY A 107 3.37 0.01 18.30
C GLY A 107 3.12 -1.46 18.61
N LYS A 108 1.93 -1.78 19.08
CA LYS A 108 1.56 -3.14 19.43
C LYS A 108 0.91 -3.86 18.26
N HIS A 109 1.20 -5.14 18.14
CA HIS A 109 0.53 -6.01 17.16
C HIS A 109 0.73 -5.58 15.69
N GLY A 110 1.86 -4.97 15.35
CA GLY A 110 2.14 -4.50 13.99
C GLY A 110 1.47 -3.17 13.62
N LYS A 111 0.76 -2.53 14.55
CA LYS A 111 0.11 -1.24 14.34
C LYS A 111 0.96 -0.11 14.90
N ILE A 112 1.07 0.99 14.15
CA ILE A 112 1.73 2.21 14.63
C ILE A 112 0.97 2.76 15.84
N ASP A 113 1.69 3.11 16.89
CA ASP A 113 1.15 3.88 18.01
C ASP A 113 0.92 5.33 17.53
N ILE A 114 -0.35 5.73 17.43
CA ILE A 114 -0.72 7.02 16.85
C ILE A 114 -0.32 8.20 17.75
N ASP A 115 -0.29 8.00 19.05
CA ASP A 115 0.10 9.06 20.00
C ASP A 115 1.60 9.28 19.93
N ALA A 116 2.39 8.21 19.86
CA ALA A 116 3.84 8.29 19.63
C ALA A 116 4.17 8.94 18.27
N LEU A 117 3.39 8.63 17.22
CA LEU A 117 3.57 9.24 15.90
C LEU A 117 3.23 10.74 15.96
N ARG A 118 2.14 11.13 16.60
CA ARG A 118 1.76 12.56 16.78
C ARG A 118 2.85 13.34 17.52
N GLU A 119 3.36 12.79 18.60
CA GLU A 119 4.46 13.41 19.35
C GLU A 119 5.72 13.57 18.48
N LYS A 120 6.04 12.54 17.70
CA LYS A 120 7.19 12.58 16.76
C LYS A 120 7.02 13.65 15.70
N LEU A 121 5.84 13.75 15.09
CA LEU A 121 5.51 14.76 14.07
C LEU A 121 5.51 16.18 14.65
N ALA A 122 4.93 16.38 15.82
CA ALA A 122 4.91 17.67 16.51
C ALA A 122 6.30 18.17 16.89
N GLY A 123 7.26 17.25 17.10
CA GLY A 123 8.66 17.57 17.39
C GLY A 123 9.53 17.77 16.12
N SER A 124 8.96 17.62 14.92
CA SER A 124 9.73 17.76 13.68
C SER A 124 9.89 19.23 13.28
N GLY A 125 11.00 19.53 12.58
CA GLY A 125 11.30 20.88 12.06
C GLY A 125 11.93 21.82 13.07
N VAL A 126 12.22 21.38 14.29
CA VAL A 126 12.85 22.21 15.33
C VAL A 126 14.26 22.65 14.93
N HIS A 127 14.96 21.81 14.18
CA HIS A 127 16.32 22.09 13.71
C HIS A 127 16.38 22.52 12.22
N GLY A 128 15.24 22.88 11.63
CA GLY A 128 15.14 23.38 10.26
C GLY A 128 15.69 22.40 9.22
N GLU A 129 16.61 22.91 8.39
CA GLU A 129 17.24 22.16 7.29
C GLU A 129 18.15 20.99 7.72
N HIS A 130 18.39 20.82 9.02
CA HIS A 130 19.15 19.67 9.55
C HIS A 130 18.30 18.44 9.79
N GLU A 131 16.96 18.57 9.64
CA GLU A 131 16.03 17.47 9.82
C GLU A 131 15.38 17.05 8.50
N VAL A 132 15.01 15.77 8.40
CA VAL A 132 14.17 15.28 7.30
C VAL A 132 12.76 15.85 7.42
N MET A 133 12.15 16.17 6.28
CA MET A 133 10.80 16.71 6.24
C MET A 133 9.77 15.59 6.34
N PRO A 134 8.82 15.59 7.30
CA PRO A 134 7.72 14.66 7.30
C PRO A 134 6.96 14.69 5.96
N ALA A 135 6.73 13.54 5.35
CA ALA A 135 6.08 13.46 4.05
C ALA A 135 5.00 12.37 3.96
N VAL A 136 5.25 11.17 4.47
CA VAL A 136 4.36 10.03 4.27
C VAL A 136 4.16 9.26 5.58
N ILE A 137 2.92 8.81 5.82
CA ILE A 137 2.60 7.73 6.75
C ILE A 137 2.29 6.50 5.90
N SER A 138 2.95 5.37 6.17
CA SER A 138 2.69 4.10 5.50
C SER A 138 2.17 3.07 6.49
N LEU A 139 0.95 2.58 6.25
CA LEU A 139 0.28 1.55 7.05
C LEU A 139 0.28 0.23 6.29
N THR A 140 0.28 -0.90 6.98
CA THR A 140 0.08 -2.23 6.37
C THR A 140 -1.27 -2.80 6.78
N GLN A 141 -2.10 -3.21 5.82
CA GLN A 141 -3.45 -3.70 6.05
C GLN A 141 -3.72 -5.00 5.25
N CYS A 142 -3.86 -6.21 5.88
CA CYS A 142 -3.62 -6.39 7.33
C CYS A 142 -2.11 -6.37 7.65
N THR A 143 -1.79 -6.08 8.91
CA THR A 143 -0.40 -5.96 9.36
C THR A 143 0.37 -7.28 9.24
N GLU A 144 1.68 -7.22 9.31
CA GLU A 144 2.58 -8.38 9.32
C GLU A 144 2.34 -9.31 10.53
N ALA A 145 1.76 -8.76 11.60
CA ALA A 145 1.31 -9.53 12.76
C ALA A 145 -0.09 -10.17 12.59
N GLY A 146 -0.74 -9.99 11.43
CA GLY A 146 -2.06 -10.53 11.13
C GLY A 146 -3.21 -9.76 11.79
N THR A 147 -2.98 -8.57 12.29
CA THR A 147 -4.02 -7.69 12.85
C THR A 147 -4.56 -6.74 11.78
N VAL A 148 -5.69 -6.10 12.08
CA VAL A 148 -6.38 -5.20 11.14
C VAL A 148 -6.63 -3.87 11.83
N TYR A 149 -6.27 -2.76 11.18
CA TYR A 149 -6.70 -1.44 11.60
C TYR A 149 -8.22 -1.30 11.40
N SER A 150 -8.95 -0.90 12.43
CA SER A 150 -10.37 -0.59 12.31
C SER A 150 -10.59 0.69 11.49
N LEU A 151 -11.83 0.91 11.02
CA LEU A 151 -12.17 2.15 10.30
C LEU A 151 -11.97 3.39 11.17
N GLU A 152 -12.17 3.29 12.49
CA GLU A 152 -11.92 4.38 13.45
C GLU A 152 -10.42 4.67 13.56
N GLU A 153 -9.59 3.64 13.65
CA GLU A 153 -8.12 3.80 13.64
C GLU A 153 -7.66 4.45 12.33
N LEU A 154 -8.15 4.00 11.18
CA LEU A 154 -7.81 4.61 9.89
C LEU A 154 -8.23 6.09 9.82
N LYS A 155 -9.42 6.44 10.30
CA LYS A 155 -9.89 7.84 10.38
C LYS A 155 -9.02 8.69 11.30
N ALA A 156 -8.45 8.11 12.37
CA ALA A 156 -7.51 8.82 13.21
C ALA A 156 -6.20 9.15 12.48
N PHE A 157 -5.69 8.23 11.63
CA PHE A 157 -4.56 8.52 10.73
C PHE A 157 -4.90 9.56 9.65
N LYS A 158 -6.14 9.54 9.13
CA LYS A 158 -6.63 10.61 8.24
C LYS A 158 -6.53 11.98 8.90
N ALA A 159 -7.04 12.11 10.11
CA ALA A 159 -6.96 13.39 10.85
C ALA A 159 -5.51 13.82 11.08
N LEU A 160 -4.64 12.87 11.41
CA LEU A 160 -3.22 13.15 11.62
C LEU A 160 -2.50 13.60 10.34
N LYS A 161 -2.77 12.93 9.20
CA LYS A 161 -2.19 13.36 7.92
C LYS A 161 -2.65 14.75 7.50
N GLU A 162 -3.92 15.09 7.76
CA GLU A 162 -4.49 16.41 7.47
C GLU A 162 -3.84 17.49 8.35
N GLU A 163 -3.66 17.21 9.64
CA GLU A 163 -3.02 18.11 10.61
C GLU A 163 -1.58 18.48 10.22
N PHE A 164 -0.82 17.49 9.72
CA PHE A 164 0.59 17.65 9.36
C PHE A 164 0.86 17.75 7.86
N SER A 165 -0.18 17.79 7.02
CA SER A 165 -0.08 17.86 5.56
C SER A 165 0.76 16.74 4.94
N LEU A 166 0.49 15.49 5.34
CA LEU A 166 1.21 14.29 4.89
C LEU A 166 0.39 13.51 3.85
N ALA A 167 1.07 12.68 3.06
CA ALA A 167 0.42 11.61 2.32
C ALA A 167 0.18 10.38 3.21
N LEU A 168 -0.89 9.62 2.92
CA LEU A 168 -1.21 8.37 3.61
C LEU A 168 -1.23 7.21 2.61
N HIS A 169 -0.27 6.31 2.75
CA HIS A 169 -0.14 5.09 1.95
C HIS A 169 -0.61 3.88 2.74
N MET A 170 -1.21 2.92 2.03
CA MET A 170 -1.56 1.60 2.57
C MET A 170 -0.88 0.50 1.77
N ASP A 171 -0.05 -0.30 2.41
CA ASP A 171 0.36 -1.60 1.88
C ASP A 171 -0.79 -2.60 2.06
N GLY A 172 -1.41 -2.97 0.96
CA GLY A 172 -2.53 -3.87 0.87
C GLY A 172 -2.18 -5.24 0.28
N ALA A 173 -0.96 -5.75 0.53
CA ALA A 173 -0.56 -7.09 0.08
C ALA A 173 -1.55 -8.20 0.50
N ARG A 174 -2.30 -7.95 1.59
CA ARG A 174 -3.37 -8.82 2.10
C ARG A 174 -4.71 -8.09 2.24
N PHE A 175 -4.98 -7.15 1.33
CA PHE A 175 -6.15 -6.28 1.34
C PHE A 175 -7.47 -7.02 1.47
N ALA A 176 -7.66 -8.08 0.67
CA ALA A 176 -8.89 -8.86 0.66
C ALA A 176 -9.18 -9.52 2.03
N ASN A 177 -8.14 -9.97 2.74
CA ASN A 177 -8.29 -10.56 4.07
C ASN A 177 -8.76 -9.53 5.09
N ALA A 178 -8.20 -8.32 5.03
CA ALA A 178 -8.60 -7.20 5.89
C ALA A 178 -10.04 -6.76 5.59
N LEU A 179 -10.41 -6.68 4.31
CA LEU A 179 -11.75 -6.29 3.87
C LEU A 179 -12.83 -7.22 4.42
N VAL A 180 -12.60 -8.55 4.31
CA VAL A 180 -13.51 -9.56 4.87
C VAL A 180 -13.58 -9.47 6.39
N SER A 181 -12.46 -9.22 7.05
CA SER A 181 -12.41 -9.10 8.52
C SER A 181 -13.16 -7.89 9.06
N LEU A 182 -13.16 -6.79 8.31
CA LEU A 182 -13.84 -5.54 8.71
C LEU A 182 -15.31 -5.49 8.30
N ASP A 183 -15.74 -6.37 7.41
CA ASP A 183 -17.09 -6.37 6.81
C ASP A 183 -17.49 -4.98 6.29
N CYS A 184 -16.59 -4.36 5.52
CA CYS A 184 -16.76 -3.03 4.97
C CYS A 184 -16.49 -3.01 3.46
N THR A 185 -16.79 -1.90 2.79
CA THR A 185 -16.47 -1.70 1.39
C THR A 185 -15.00 -1.33 1.19
N ALA A 186 -14.47 -1.59 -0.01
CA ALA A 186 -13.12 -1.18 -0.38
C ALA A 186 -12.95 0.35 -0.29
N ALA A 187 -13.99 1.10 -0.62
CA ALA A 187 -14.02 2.57 -0.52
C ALA A 187 -13.88 3.05 0.94
N GLU A 188 -14.64 2.44 1.88
CA GLU A 188 -14.58 2.78 3.30
C GLU A 188 -13.19 2.50 3.90
N MET A 189 -12.57 1.37 3.53
CA MET A 189 -11.24 1.01 4.04
C MET A 189 -10.10 1.84 3.41
N THR A 190 -10.34 2.54 2.30
CA THR A 190 -9.31 3.29 1.58
C THR A 190 -9.55 4.79 1.56
N TRP A 191 -9.94 5.34 0.42
CA TRP A 191 -9.99 6.78 0.19
C TRP A 191 -10.97 7.52 1.13
N GLN A 192 -12.08 6.91 1.51
CA GLN A 192 -12.99 7.51 2.51
C GLN A 192 -12.32 7.61 3.89
N SER A 193 -11.41 6.71 4.20
CA SER A 193 -10.56 6.76 5.40
C SER A 193 -9.25 7.53 5.20
N GLY A 194 -9.12 8.25 4.07
CA GLY A 194 -8.02 9.16 3.82
C GLY A 194 -6.78 8.57 3.16
N ILE A 195 -6.84 7.31 2.69
CA ILE A 195 -5.74 6.71 1.94
C ILE A 195 -5.61 7.40 0.58
N ASP A 196 -4.42 7.87 0.24
CA ASP A 196 -4.11 8.48 -1.05
C ASP A 196 -3.61 7.45 -2.06
N MET A 197 -2.86 6.47 -1.58
CA MET A 197 -2.28 5.42 -2.42
C MET A 197 -2.37 4.06 -1.74
N LEU A 198 -2.66 3.03 -2.54
CA LEU A 198 -2.76 1.64 -2.10
C LEU A 198 -1.86 0.76 -2.95
N SER A 199 -0.94 0.05 -2.32
CA SER A 199 -0.30 -1.12 -2.93
C SER A 199 -1.28 -2.29 -2.87
N PHE A 200 -1.95 -2.57 -3.98
CA PHE A 200 -3.07 -3.52 -4.04
C PHE A 200 -2.59 -4.88 -4.55
N GLY A 201 -2.51 -5.84 -3.66
CA GLY A 201 -1.93 -7.16 -3.93
C GLY A 201 -2.97 -8.26 -4.12
N ALA A 202 -2.73 -9.13 -5.12
CA ALA A 202 -3.48 -10.34 -5.36
C ALA A 202 -2.61 -11.61 -5.36
N THR A 203 -1.27 -11.47 -5.38
CA THR A 203 -0.34 -12.62 -5.39
C THR A 203 -0.54 -13.53 -4.18
N LYS A 204 -0.67 -12.96 -2.98
CA LYS A 204 -0.91 -13.72 -1.74
C LYS A 204 -2.34 -14.25 -1.62
N ASN A 205 -3.17 -13.98 -2.62
CA ASN A 205 -4.59 -14.35 -2.67
C ASN A 205 -4.93 -15.25 -3.88
N GLY A 206 -3.94 -16.00 -4.35
CA GLY A 206 -4.09 -17.01 -5.39
C GLY A 206 -3.88 -16.52 -6.83
N ALA A 207 -3.37 -15.32 -7.03
CA ALA A 207 -2.95 -14.84 -8.34
C ALA A 207 -1.45 -15.10 -8.60
N MET A 208 -0.99 -14.83 -9.83
CA MET A 208 0.40 -14.99 -10.25
C MET A 208 1.01 -13.61 -10.51
N MET A 209 1.93 -13.17 -9.65
CA MET A 209 2.67 -11.89 -9.80
C MET A 209 1.74 -10.72 -10.16
N ALA A 210 0.62 -10.64 -9.47
CA ALA A 210 -0.43 -9.66 -9.73
C ALA A 210 -0.51 -8.67 -8.57
N GLU A 211 0.10 -7.54 -8.79
CA GLU A 211 0.12 -6.41 -7.87
C GLU A 211 -0.25 -5.14 -8.65
N SER A 212 -0.58 -4.09 -7.95
CA SER A 212 -0.81 -2.79 -8.58
C SER A 212 -0.60 -1.67 -7.58
N LEU A 213 -0.29 -0.49 -8.08
CA LEU A 213 -0.42 0.75 -7.33
C LEU A 213 -1.71 1.44 -7.76
N LEU A 214 -2.59 1.69 -6.80
CA LEU A 214 -3.80 2.46 -6.98
C LEU A 214 -3.61 3.84 -6.34
N ILE A 215 -3.95 4.89 -7.10
CA ILE A 215 -3.85 6.29 -6.66
C ILE A 215 -5.26 6.86 -6.65
N PHE A 216 -5.71 7.32 -5.50
CA PHE A 216 -7.01 7.93 -5.28
C PHE A 216 -6.91 9.45 -5.37
N ASN A 217 -7.99 10.10 -5.82
CA ASN A 217 -8.14 11.56 -5.84
C ASN A 217 -8.99 12.04 -4.68
#